data_f917bb79fe13edc0891718116aae534a
#
_entry.id   f917bb79fe13edc0891718116aae534a
#
_cell.length_a   1.000
_cell.length_b   1.000
_cell.length_c   1.000
_cell.angle_alpha   90.00
_cell.angle_beta   90.00
_cell.angle_gamma   90.00
#
_symmetry.space_group_name_H-M   'P 1'
#
loop_
_entity.id
_entity.type
_entity.pdbx_description
1 polymer ?
#
loop_
_entity_poly.entity_id
_entity_poly.type
_entity_poly.pdbx_seq_one_letter_code
_entity_poly.pdbx_strand_id
1 'polypeptide(L)'
;MACGLVDLDRQGTKMKIIFVRHGEPDYCELEERSYTGFGMDLAPLSEEGRLQAQKLSKNPLLRSAEILVSSAVTRALETASYVVRTTGLPLRVEPLLHEWQVYETGIENFETARCLFLENKGELLPNSPIQYETAAEMKSRFLECMAKYREYETVVVVAHRMLMRQFVPNEKIDFCQVIECEVEI
;
A
#
# COMPACT_ATOMS: atom_id res chain seq x y z
N MET A 1 -6.42 -18.78 29.74
CA MET A 1 -6.36 -18.30 28.35
C MET A 1 -5.16 -18.95 27.71
N ALA A 2 -5.39 -19.95 26.87
CA ALA A 2 -4.33 -20.70 26.21
C ALA A 2 -3.86 -19.90 25.00
N CYS A 3 -2.59 -19.47 25.03
CA CYS A 3 -1.90 -18.96 23.87
C CYS A 3 -1.68 -20.16 22.93
N GLY A 4 -2.47 -20.25 21.86
CA GLY A 4 -2.30 -21.28 20.85
C GLY A 4 -0.95 -21.11 20.17
N LEU A 5 -0.14 -22.15 20.22
CA LEU A 5 1.07 -22.30 19.42
C LEU A 5 0.67 -22.20 17.94
N VAL A 6 1.09 -21.12 17.29
CA VAL A 6 0.98 -20.98 15.84
C VAL A 6 1.92 -22.01 15.23
N ASP A 7 1.36 -22.91 14.45
CA ASP A 7 2.06 -23.96 13.73
C ASP A 7 2.98 -23.28 12.67
N LEU A 8 4.30 -23.32 12.93
CA LEU A 8 5.33 -22.64 12.13
C LEU A 8 5.69 -23.38 10.81
N ASP A 9 4.94 -24.42 10.44
CA ASP A 9 5.33 -25.35 9.37
C ASP A 9 4.60 -25.13 8.02
N ARG A 10 4.05 -23.93 7.76
CA ARG A 10 3.55 -23.56 6.44
C ARG A 10 4.49 -22.58 5.74
N GLN A 11 5.69 -23.02 5.40
CA GLN A 11 6.54 -22.33 4.42
C GLN A 11 5.93 -22.50 3.03
N GLY A 12 5.71 -21.37 2.31
CA GLY A 12 5.30 -21.38 0.90
C GLY A 12 3.79 -21.44 0.64
N THR A 13 2.96 -20.82 1.50
CA THR A 13 1.53 -20.67 1.19
C THR A 13 1.35 -19.56 0.15
N LYS A 14 0.77 -19.89 -1.01
CA LYS A 14 0.36 -18.88 -2.00
C LYS A 14 -0.92 -18.21 -1.51
N MET A 15 -0.89 -16.89 -1.49
CA MET A 15 -2.02 -16.04 -1.15
C MET A 15 -2.41 -15.22 -2.38
N LYS A 16 -3.70 -15.17 -2.70
CA LYS A 16 -4.23 -14.29 -3.74
C LYS A 16 -4.41 -12.89 -3.16
N ILE A 17 -3.67 -11.93 -3.69
CA ILE A 17 -3.74 -10.53 -3.32
C ILE A 17 -4.52 -9.76 -4.39
N ILE A 18 -5.55 -9.05 -3.97
CA ILE A 18 -6.27 -8.07 -4.79
C ILE A 18 -5.77 -6.68 -4.35
N PHE A 19 -4.73 -6.21 -5.01
CA PHE A 19 -4.20 -4.87 -4.77
C PHE A 19 -5.15 -3.80 -5.25
N VAL A 20 -5.30 -2.77 -4.44
CA VAL A 20 -6.03 -1.54 -4.73
C VAL A 20 -5.11 -0.37 -4.43
N ARG A 21 -4.79 0.45 -5.44
CA ARG A 21 -4.16 1.74 -5.16
C ARG A 21 -5.20 2.70 -4.58
N HIS A 22 -4.83 3.49 -3.56
CA HIS A 22 -5.70 4.55 -3.03
C HIS A 22 -6.20 5.50 -4.14
N GLY A 23 -7.32 6.19 -3.91
CA GLY A 23 -7.84 7.25 -4.77
C GLY A 23 -6.95 8.49 -4.77
N GLU A 24 -7.23 9.43 -5.67
CA GLU A 24 -6.48 10.67 -5.78
C GLU A 24 -6.46 11.44 -4.44
N PRO A 25 -5.26 11.80 -3.92
CA PRO A 25 -5.15 12.57 -2.68
C PRO A 25 -5.26 14.08 -2.92
N ASP A 26 -5.70 14.81 -1.90
CA ASP A 26 -5.65 16.26 -1.83
C ASP A 26 -4.53 16.70 -0.88
N TYR A 27 -3.52 17.37 -1.40
CA TYR A 27 -2.40 17.91 -0.63
C TYR A 27 -2.53 19.40 -0.33
N CYS A 28 -3.53 20.12 -0.86
CA CYS A 28 -3.63 21.58 -0.81
C CYS A 28 -3.48 22.13 0.60
N GLU A 29 -4.25 21.63 1.57
CA GLU A 29 -4.19 22.11 2.96
C GLU A 29 -2.83 21.81 3.61
N LEU A 30 -2.23 20.68 3.29
CA LEU A 30 -0.94 20.26 3.88
C LEU A 30 0.21 21.11 3.34
N GLU A 31 0.17 21.46 2.06
CA GLU A 31 1.15 22.34 1.41
C GLU A 31 1.01 23.78 1.93
N GLU A 32 -0.21 24.31 2.06
CA GLU A 32 -0.47 25.62 2.65
C GLU A 32 0.08 25.73 4.08
N ARG A 33 -0.01 24.65 4.86
CA ARG A 33 0.51 24.56 6.23
C ARG A 33 1.97 24.14 6.31
N SER A 34 2.63 23.93 5.16
CA SER A 34 4.03 23.48 5.07
C SER A 34 4.31 22.18 5.84
N TYR A 35 3.38 21.23 5.81
CA TYR A 35 3.59 19.92 6.42
C TYR A 35 4.63 19.13 5.65
N THR A 36 5.46 18.37 6.39
CA THR A 36 6.51 17.51 5.83
C THR A 36 6.48 16.13 6.52
N GLY A 37 7.17 15.17 5.93
CA GLY A 37 7.29 13.83 6.50
C GLY A 37 5.92 13.19 6.77
N PHE A 38 5.71 12.71 7.99
CA PHE A 38 4.44 12.11 8.42
C PHE A 38 3.22 13.02 8.19
N GLY A 39 3.41 14.36 8.23
CA GLY A 39 2.34 15.30 7.95
C GLY A 39 1.72 15.12 6.56
N MET A 40 2.51 14.74 5.57
CA MET A 40 2.02 14.47 4.20
C MET A 40 1.18 13.19 4.10
N ASP A 41 1.30 12.28 5.06
CA ASP A 41 0.46 11.06 5.12
C ASP A 41 -0.98 11.34 5.59
N LEU A 42 -1.21 12.52 6.14
CA LEU A 42 -2.55 12.97 6.55
C LEU A 42 -3.42 13.45 5.38
N ALA A 43 -2.88 13.52 4.14
CA ALA A 43 -3.63 13.92 2.96
C ALA A 43 -4.90 13.06 2.78
N PRO A 44 -6.11 13.67 2.79
CA PRO A 44 -7.36 12.98 2.49
C PRO A 44 -7.47 12.72 0.99
N LEU A 45 -8.55 12.08 0.56
CA LEU A 45 -8.91 12.03 -0.85
C LEU A 45 -9.43 13.39 -1.34
N SER A 46 -9.10 13.74 -2.58
CA SER A 46 -9.74 14.83 -3.30
C SER A 46 -11.23 14.48 -3.57
N GLU A 47 -12.01 15.44 -4.06
CA GLU A 47 -13.38 15.15 -4.51
C GLU A 47 -13.40 14.09 -5.60
N GLU A 48 -12.50 14.20 -6.58
CA GLU A 48 -12.33 13.17 -7.63
C GLU A 48 -11.89 11.83 -7.02
N GLY A 49 -10.95 11.83 -6.07
CA GLY A 49 -10.52 10.63 -5.37
C GLY A 49 -11.66 9.90 -4.67
N ARG A 50 -12.62 10.63 -4.09
CA ARG A 50 -13.83 10.06 -3.47
C ARG A 50 -14.76 9.42 -4.50
N LEU A 51 -14.94 10.07 -5.66
CA LEU A 51 -15.71 9.51 -6.77
C LEU A 51 -15.04 8.24 -7.32
N GLN A 52 -13.72 8.24 -7.46
CA GLN A 52 -12.94 7.06 -7.85
C GLN A 52 -13.12 5.91 -6.86
N ALA A 53 -13.03 6.18 -5.56
CA ALA A 53 -13.21 5.18 -4.51
C ALA A 53 -14.65 4.63 -4.47
N GLN A 54 -15.64 5.47 -4.67
CA GLN A 54 -17.06 5.06 -4.78
C GLN A 54 -17.29 4.15 -5.99
N LYS A 55 -16.68 4.46 -7.15
CA LYS A 55 -16.75 3.61 -8.33
C LYS A 55 -16.04 2.28 -8.11
N LEU A 56 -14.82 2.33 -7.58
CA LEU A 56 -14.00 1.18 -7.21
C LEU A 56 -14.76 0.21 -6.31
N SER A 57 -15.46 0.69 -5.29
CA SER A 57 -16.15 -0.14 -4.30
C SER A 57 -17.19 -1.09 -4.91
N LYS A 58 -17.63 -0.83 -6.14
CA LYS A 58 -18.58 -1.66 -6.90
C LYS A 58 -17.89 -2.75 -7.73
N ASN A 59 -16.56 -2.80 -7.76
CA ASN A 59 -15.82 -3.80 -8.52
C ASN A 59 -16.13 -5.22 -7.95
N PRO A 60 -16.62 -6.15 -8.79
CA PRO A 60 -17.03 -7.48 -8.32
C PRO A 60 -15.86 -8.30 -7.74
N LEU A 61 -14.62 -8.07 -8.19
CA LEU A 61 -13.44 -8.78 -7.69
C LEU A 61 -13.25 -8.58 -6.18
N LEU A 62 -13.62 -7.43 -5.63
CA LEU A 62 -13.46 -7.15 -4.20
C LEU A 62 -14.33 -8.05 -3.32
N ARG A 63 -15.42 -8.62 -3.87
CA ARG A 63 -16.33 -9.51 -3.13
C ARG A 63 -15.82 -10.94 -3.03
N SER A 64 -14.78 -11.30 -3.79
CA SER A 64 -14.16 -12.63 -3.72
C SER A 64 -13.19 -12.77 -2.56
N ALA A 65 -12.83 -11.65 -1.90
CA ALA A 65 -11.93 -11.66 -0.76
C ALA A 65 -12.67 -11.92 0.56
N GLU A 66 -11.90 -12.35 1.55
CA GLU A 66 -12.38 -12.68 2.89
C GLU A 66 -12.15 -11.55 3.88
N ILE A 67 -11.15 -10.70 3.60
CA ILE A 67 -10.73 -9.60 4.46
C ILE A 67 -10.13 -8.46 3.61
N LEU A 68 -10.22 -7.23 4.12
CA LEU A 68 -9.53 -6.06 3.59
C LEU A 68 -8.48 -5.58 4.57
N VAL A 69 -7.24 -5.47 4.11
CA VAL A 69 -6.11 -4.92 4.86
C VAL A 69 -5.70 -3.60 4.22
N SER A 70 -5.69 -2.51 4.98
CA SER A 70 -5.38 -1.18 4.47
C SER A 70 -4.11 -0.62 5.10
N SER A 71 -3.33 0.11 4.31
CA SER A 71 -2.35 1.04 4.84
C SER A 71 -2.99 2.00 5.86
N ALA A 72 -2.22 2.39 6.88
CA ALA A 72 -2.65 3.36 7.90
C ALA A 72 -2.70 4.82 7.39
N VAL A 73 -2.19 5.08 6.18
CA VAL A 73 -2.15 6.42 5.58
C VAL A 73 -3.57 6.88 5.20
N THR A 74 -3.92 8.12 5.50
CA THR A 74 -5.29 8.67 5.44
C THR A 74 -5.98 8.38 4.11
N ARG A 75 -5.34 8.68 2.97
CA ARG A 75 -5.91 8.45 1.62
C ARG A 75 -6.23 6.97 1.35
N ALA A 76 -5.43 6.05 1.89
CA ALA A 76 -5.68 4.61 1.76
C ALA A 76 -6.84 4.15 2.66
N LEU A 77 -6.88 4.62 3.91
CA LEU A 77 -7.99 4.34 4.83
C LEU A 77 -9.31 4.88 4.32
N GLU A 78 -9.31 6.11 3.78
CA GLU A 78 -10.52 6.71 3.19
C GLU A 78 -11.00 5.87 2.01
N THR A 79 -10.10 5.44 1.11
CA THR A 79 -10.44 4.52 0.00
C THR A 79 -11.00 3.20 0.52
N ALA A 80 -10.35 2.59 1.51
CA ALA A 80 -10.79 1.34 2.13
C ALA A 80 -12.19 1.46 2.73
N SER A 81 -12.54 2.62 3.32
CA SER A 81 -13.86 2.85 3.91
C SER A 81 -15.00 2.73 2.89
N TYR A 82 -14.80 3.18 1.65
CA TYR A 82 -15.78 3.01 0.56
C TYR A 82 -15.96 1.55 0.18
N VAL A 83 -14.86 0.80 0.12
CA VAL A 83 -14.90 -0.66 -0.18
C VAL A 83 -15.66 -1.40 0.91
N VAL A 84 -15.29 -1.18 2.17
CA VAL A 84 -15.93 -1.86 3.33
C VAL A 84 -17.44 -1.59 3.39
N ARG A 85 -17.86 -0.34 3.20
CA ARG A 85 -19.30 0.01 3.19
C ARG A 85 -20.09 -0.73 2.13
N THR A 86 -19.47 -1.05 1.00
CA THR A 86 -20.14 -1.70 -0.14
C THR A 86 -20.05 -3.21 -0.07
N THR A 87 -18.94 -3.76 0.42
CA THR A 87 -18.67 -5.21 0.43
C THR A 87 -19.02 -5.87 1.75
N GLY A 88 -18.95 -5.16 2.87
CA GLY A 88 -19.08 -5.71 4.23
C GLY A 88 -17.84 -6.45 4.72
N LEU A 89 -16.71 -6.41 3.99
CA LEU A 89 -15.47 -7.07 4.38
C LEU A 89 -14.97 -6.57 5.74
N PRO A 90 -14.45 -7.46 6.60
CA PRO A 90 -13.71 -7.04 7.79
C PRO A 90 -12.51 -6.19 7.39
N LEU A 91 -12.27 -5.08 8.14
CA LEU A 91 -11.12 -4.19 7.91
C LEU A 91 -10.04 -4.43 8.95
N ARG A 92 -8.80 -4.51 8.50
CA ARG A 92 -7.59 -4.39 9.33
C ARG A 92 -6.73 -3.25 8.80
N VAL A 93 -6.03 -2.57 9.70
CA VAL A 93 -5.15 -1.45 9.39
C VAL A 93 -3.74 -1.82 9.76
N GLU A 94 -2.82 -1.70 8.80
CA GLU A 94 -1.44 -2.14 8.95
C GLU A 94 -0.45 -1.01 8.62
N PRO A 95 0.39 -0.61 9.56
CA PRO A 95 1.39 0.42 9.33
C PRO A 95 2.46 -0.01 8.33
N LEU A 96 2.77 -1.30 8.23
CA LEU A 96 3.76 -1.84 7.28
C LEU A 96 3.33 -1.73 5.81
N LEU A 97 2.09 -1.34 5.53
CA LEU A 97 1.60 -1.09 4.17
C LEU A 97 1.76 0.38 3.73
N HIS A 98 2.53 1.21 4.46
CA HIS A 98 2.79 2.60 4.08
C HIS A 98 3.45 2.72 2.70
N GLU A 99 3.42 3.92 2.10
CA GLU A 99 4.09 4.19 0.83
C GLU A 99 5.62 4.12 1.00
N TRP A 100 6.32 3.99 -0.11
CA TRP A 100 7.77 4.07 -0.19
C TRP A 100 8.32 5.28 0.57
N GLN A 101 9.37 5.08 1.34
CA GLN A 101 9.95 6.10 2.19
C GLN A 101 11.21 6.70 1.58
N VAL A 102 11.29 8.03 1.59
CA VAL A 102 12.50 8.83 1.41
C VAL A 102 12.79 9.48 2.74
N TYR A 103 14.01 9.31 3.24
CA TYR A 103 14.34 9.71 4.61
C TYR A 103 14.68 11.21 4.74
N GLU A 104 14.97 11.87 3.62
CA GLU A 104 15.10 13.32 3.57
C GLU A 104 13.77 13.97 3.16
N THR A 105 13.47 15.10 3.82
CA THR A 105 12.23 15.84 3.56
C THR A 105 12.36 16.77 2.34
N GLY A 106 11.24 17.10 1.72
CA GLY A 106 11.12 18.01 0.58
C GLY A 106 10.80 17.31 -0.75
N ILE A 107 10.02 17.98 -1.58
CA ILE A 107 9.56 17.42 -2.86
C ILE A 107 10.71 17.18 -3.84
N GLU A 108 11.72 18.04 -3.83
CA GLU A 108 12.90 17.92 -4.69
C GLU A 108 13.70 16.65 -4.35
N ASN A 109 13.84 16.37 -3.05
CA ASN A 109 14.48 15.16 -2.57
C ASN A 109 13.67 13.90 -2.95
N PHE A 110 12.35 13.97 -2.86
CA PHE A 110 11.48 12.86 -3.26
C PHE A 110 11.63 12.53 -4.76
N GLU A 111 11.60 13.53 -5.64
CA GLU A 111 11.76 13.31 -7.07
C GLU A 111 13.16 12.82 -7.44
N THR A 112 14.19 13.35 -6.82
CA THR A 112 15.57 12.89 -7.02
C THR A 112 15.74 11.44 -6.54
N ALA A 113 15.25 11.12 -5.35
CA ALA A 113 15.27 9.76 -4.82
C ALA A 113 14.51 8.79 -5.75
N ARG A 114 13.36 9.21 -6.30
CA ARG A 114 12.57 8.41 -7.23
C ARG A 114 13.33 8.11 -8.52
N CYS A 115 14.03 9.09 -9.09
CA CYS A 115 14.89 8.87 -10.26
C CYS A 115 15.99 7.85 -9.94
N LEU A 116 16.72 8.05 -8.84
CA LEU A 116 17.78 7.14 -8.40
C LEU A 116 17.26 5.71 -8.13
N PHE A 117 16.11 5.60 -7.48
CA PHE A 117 15.47 4.30 -7.24
C PHE A 117 15.18 3.57 -8.56
N LEU A 118 14.66 4.26 -9.57
CA LEU A 118 14.36 3.66 -10.85
C LEU A 118 15.61 3.30 -11.63
N GLU A 119 16.60 4.18 -11.69
CA GLU A 119 17.88 3.96 -12.35
C GLU A 119 18.64 2.76 -11.75
N ASN A 120 18.63 2.67 -10.41
CA ASN A 120 19.32 1.61 -9.67
C ASN A 120 18.44 0.37 -9.43
N LYS A 121 17.28 0.25 -10.12
CA LYS A 121 16.35 -0.90 -10.03
C LYS A 121 15.90 -1.23 -8.60
N GLY A 122 15.75 -0.21 -7.78
CA GLY A 122 15.33 -0.34 -6.38
C GLY A 122 16.44 -0.57 -5.37
N GLU A 123 17.69 -0.58 -5.81
CA GLU A 123 18.84 -0.68 -4.91
C GLU A 123 19.28 0.69 -4.41
N LEU A 124 19.80 0.76 -3.19
CA LEU A 124 20.43 1.95 -2.63
C LEU A 124 21.95 1.81 -2.72
N LEU A 125 22.61 2.69 -3.50
CA LEU A 125 24.05 2.67 -3.64
C LEU A 125 24.73 3.28 -2.41
N PRO A 126 25.93 2.81 -2.00
CA PRO A 126 26.62 3.28 -0.80
C PRO A 126 26.90 4.80 -0.75
N ASN A 127 27.02 5.43 -1.91
CA ASN A 127 27.28 6.87 -2.03
C ASN A 127 26.07 7.63 -2.57
N SER A 128 24.87 7.09 -2.39
CA SER A 128 23.64 7.80 -2.80
C SER A 128 23.54 9.14 -2.07
N PRO A 129 23.27 10.25 -2.78
CA PRO A 129 23.10 11.55 -2.16
C PRO A 129 21.84 11.65 -1.31
N ILE A 130 20.88 10.73 -1.50
CA ILE A 130 19.62 10.69 -0.77
C ILE A 130 19.39 9.25 -0.32
N GLN A 131 18.96 9.10 0.93
CA GLN A 131 18.61 7.81 1.51
C GLN A 131 17.13 7.50 1.30
N TYR A 132 16.83 6.29 0.85
CA TYR A 132 15.47 5.82 0.60
C TYR A 132 15.31 4.33 0.86
N GLU A 133 14.10 3.90 1.07
CA GLU A 133 13.73 2.50 1.24
C GLU A 133 13.98 1.72 -0.07
N THR A 134 14.69 0.63 0.01
CA THR A 134 14.97 -0.24 -1.15
C THR A 134 13.76 -1.08 -1.55
N ALA A 135 13.80 -1.63 -2.76
CA ALA A 135 12.79 -2.60 -3.24
C ALA A 135 12.72 -3.85 -2.34
N ALA A 136 13.88 -4.31 -1.84
CA ALA A 136 13.96 -5.47 -0.96
C ALA A 136 13.30 -5.19 0.41
N GLU A 137 13.53 -4.02 0.99
CA GLU A 137 12.90 -3.60 2.25
C GLU A 137 11.38 -3.49 2.12
N MET A 138 10.88 -2.86 1.03
CA MET A 138 9.43 -2.80 0.75
C MET A 138 8.81 -4.20 0.65
N LYS A 139 9.46 -5.13 -0.06
CA LYS A 139 9.00 -6.52 -0.16
C LYS A 139 8.99 -7.20 1.20
N SER A 140 10.07 -7.05 1.97
CA SER A 140 10.22 -7.67 3.29
C SER A 140 9.10 -7.24 4.25
N ARG A 141 8.84 -5.93 4.40
CA ARG A 141 7.78 -5.46 5.30
C ARG A 141 6.38 -5.84 4.83
N PHE A 142 6.17 -5.91 3.51
CA PHE A 142 4.90 -6.39 2.99
C PHE A 142 4.67 -7.87 3.34
N LEU A 143 5.68 -8.73 3.13
CA LEU A 143 5.59 -10.15 3.45
C LEU A 143 5.42 -10.37 4.96
N GLU A 144 6.13 -9.60 5.80
CA GLU A 144 5.94 -9.59 7.26
C GLU A 144 4.49 -9.24 7.64
N CYS A 145 3.94 -8.21 7.00
CA CYS A 145 2.55 -7.82 7.20
C CYS A 145 1.59 -8.95 6.82
N MET A 146 1.74 -9.51 5.62
CA MET A 146 0.81 -10.52 5.09
C MET A 146 0.93 -11.86 5.80
N ALA A 147 2.07 -12.17 6.42
CA ALA A 147 2.25 -13.35 7.25
C ALA A 147 1.24 -13.46 8.41
N LYS A 148 0.70 -12.33 8.90
CA LYS A 148 -0.34 -12.28 9.93
C LYS A 148 -1.71 -12.76 9.42
N TYR A 149 -1.88 -12.84 8.10
CA TYR A 149 -3.13 -13.13 7.40
C TYR A 149 -3.08 -14.45 6.63
N ARG A 150 -2.15 -15.35 6.96
CA ARG A 150 -1.96 -16.65 6.28
C ARG A 150 -3.17 -17.58 6.31
N GLU A 151 -4.12 -17.30 7.18
CA GLU A 151 -5.37 -18.06 7.29
C GLU A 151 -6.36 -17.75 6.15
N TYR A 152 -6.18 -16.63 5.45
CA TYR A 152 -7.04 -16.21 4.34
C TYR A 152 -6.44 -16.61 2.99
N GLU A 153 -7.28 -17.11 2.08
CA GLU A 153 -6.88 -17.46 0.72
C GLU A 153 -6.82 -16.23 -0.19
N THR A 154 -7.75 -15.27 0.02
CA THR A 154 -7.87 -14.07 -0.81
C THR A 154 -8.02 -12.82 0.08
N VAL A 155 -7.11 -11.87 -0.11
CA VAL A 155 -7.03 -10.62 0.68
C VAL A 155 -7.09 -9.41 -0.25
N VAL A 156 -7.97 -8.43 0.03
CA VAL A 156 -7.87 -7.09 -0.58
C VAL A 156 -6.82 -6.29 0.17
N VAL A 157 -5.87 -5.71 -0.53
CA VAL A 157 -4.85 -4.84 0.04
C VAL A 157 -4.97 -3.44 -0.55
N VAL A 158 -5.38 -2.46 0.27
CA VAL A 158 -5.41 -1.04 -0.13
C VAL A 158 -4.08 -0.40 0.25
N ALA A 159 -3.30 -0.05 -0.77
CA ALA A 159 -1.92 0.40 -0.59
C ALA A 159 -1.54 1.50 -1.62
N HIS A 160 -0.26 1.60 -1.91
CA HIS A 160 0.38 2.69 -2.64
C HIS A 160 1.15 2.19 -3.85
N ARG A 161 1.39 3.09 -4.81
CA ARG A 161 1.98 2.75 -6.11
C ARG A 161 3.35 2.08 -6.01
N MET A 162 4.28 2.63 -5.21
CA MET A 162 5.65 2.12 -5.17
C MET A 162 5.70 0.75 -4.49
N LEU A 163 4.90 0.54 -3.43
CA LEU A 163 4.78 -0.76 -2.79
C LEU A 163 4.18 -1.80 -3.74
N MET A 164 3.07 -1.48 -4.41
CA MET A 164 2.41 -2.40 -5.35
C MET A 164 3.34 -2.81 -6.50
N ARG A 165 4.15 -1.88 -7.03
CA ARG A 165 5.12 -2.16 -8.12
C ARG A 165 6.16 -3.22 -7.76
N GLN A 166 6.33 -3.55 -6.49
CA GLN A 166 7.24 -4.61 -6.07
C GLN A 166 6.69 -6.02 -6.36
N PHE A 167 5.39 -6.15 -6.61
CA PHE A 167 4.69 -7.42 -6.78
C PHE A 167 3.99 -7.56 -8.13
N VAL A 168 3.72 -6.44 -8.81
CA VAL A 168 3.02 -6.43 -10.10
C VAL A 168 3.91 -5.79 -11.17
N PRO A 169 3.92 -6.33 -12.42
CA PRO A 169 4.82 -5.88 -13.47
C PRO A 169 4.39 -4.54 -14.12
N ASN A 170 3.35 -3.89 -13.61
CA ASN A 170 2.79 -2.69 -14.22
C ASN A 170 3.64 -1.46 -13.89
N GLU A 171 4.18 -0.80 -14.90
CA GLU A 171 4.90 0.46 -14.72
C GLU A 171 3.98 1.60 -14.27
N LYS A 172 2.77 1.64 -14.83
CA LYS A 172 1.73 2.60 -14.49
C LYS A 172 0.62 1.90 -13.71
N ILE A 173 0.32 2.43 -12.53
CA ILE A 173 -0.81 2.01 -11.71
C ILE A 173 -1.61 3.28 -11.42
N ASP A 174 -2.83 3.37 -11.97
CA ASP A 174 -3.71 4.53 -11.80
C ASP A 174 -4.38 4.53 -10.41
N PHE A 175 -4.91 5.68 -9.97
CA PHE A 175 -5.68 5.76 -8.74
C PHE A 175 -6.89 4.83 -8.79
N CYS A 176 -7.19 4.19 -7.68
CA CYS A 176 -8.25 3.19 -7.55
C CYS A 176 -8.15 2.01 -8.55
N GLN A 177 -6.98 1.78 -9.13
CA GLN A 177 -6.75 0.60 -9.96
C GLN A 177 -6.73 -0.66 -9.09
N VAL A 178 -7.37 -1.71 -9.60
CA VAL A 178 -7.40 -3.06 -9.00
C VAL A 178 -6.50 -3.98 -9.81
N ILE A 179 -5.61 -4.71 -9.15
CA ILE A 179 -4.70 -5.67 -9.79
C ILE A 179 -4.64 -6.92 -8.93
N GLU A 180 -4.91 -8.08 -9.53
CA GLU A 180 -4.73 -9.37 -8.86
C GLU A 180 -3.32 -9.92 -9.09
N CYS A 181 -2.75 -10.51 -8.06
CA CYS A 181 -1.54 -11.32 -8.17
C CYS A 181 -1.51 -12.42 -7.10
N GLU A 182 -0.67 -13.42 -7.29
CA GLU A 182 -0.35 -14.42 -6.27
C GLU A 182 0.99 -14.07 -5.61
N VAL A 183 1.05 -14.14 -4.29
CA VAL A 183 2.26 -13.88 -3.50
C VAL A 183 2.54 -15.10 -2.62
N GLU A 184 3.78 -15.55 -2.59
CA GLU A 184 4.24 -16.55 -1.63
C GLU A 184 4.53 -15.87 -0.29
N ILE A 185 3.88 -16.36 0.78
CA ILE A 185 3.95 -15.80 2.13
C ILE A 185 4.67 -16.77 3.08
#